data_6f95035c6aecdb4cf2da924c4a4c13de
#
_entry.id   6f95035c6aecdb4cf2da924c4a4c13de
#
_cell.length_a   1.000
_cell.length_b   1.000
_cell.length_c   1.000
_cell.angle_alpha   90.00
_cell.angle_beta   90.00
_cell.angle_gamma   90.00
#
_symmetry.space_group_name_H-M   'P 1'
#
loop_
_entity.id
_entity.type
_entity.pdbx_description
1 polymer ?
#
loop_
_entity_poly.entity_id
_entity_poly.type
_entity_poly.pdbx_seq_one_letter_code
_entity_poly.pdbx_strand_id
1 'polypeptide(L)'
;GLGSRGLGDVYKRQLVMLSSCSEFYSDEQYEHYVSFKAPTSTVSRIRLKYRKGQPSPYRLPLIVAGSTMNNKDIDVHVGIDNDTLDIYNYEHYYEREDLYYKQLPENFYSIPNYDIHIPAGECQALMDINFNFNGLDLSEKWVLPLIIKDDPSYNYTSHPRKNFNNALLWITPFNDFSGNYGTTALNVFPEDTNKPLVVDTREAYVVDENTIFFYAGAIKEKRTDRRKFKIYATFNQDPDDKMKGTVELRAENPNIEFESKKQATYEISEMMDASRPALMRRTVTIRELNYTFVDPWETQGYTAHYRVEGSMTMQRNINTLIDDEEFAIEW
;
A
#
# COMPACT_ATOMS: atom_id res chain seq x y z
N GLY A 1 63.77 19.95 48.62
CA GLY A 1 62.71 18.95 48.54
C GLY A 1 61.62 19.34 47.63
N LEU A 2 61.61 18.84 46.38
CA LEU A 2 60.45 18.89 45.49
C LEU A 2 59.66 17.62 45.66
N GLY A 3 58.53 17.73 46.36
CA GLY A 3 57.60 16.66 46.59
C GLY A 3 56.86 16.27 45.35
N SER A 4 56.88 14.99 44.97
CA SER A 4 56.07 14.40 43.94
C SER A 4 54.59 14.36 44.39
N ARG A 5 53.87 15.40 44.06
CA ARG A 5 52.40 15.42 44.13
C ARG A 5 51.86 15.25 42.73
N GLY A 6 51.09 14.26 42.50
CA GLY A 6 50.08 14.47 41.51
C GLY A 6 49.73 13.35 40.53
N LEU A 7 50.34 12.18 40.50
CA LEU A 7 49.89 11.13 39.54
C LEU A 7 48.72 10.28 40.10
N GLY A 8 48.64 10.11 41.44
CA GLY A 8 47.56 9.33 42.05
C GLY A 8 46.21 10.01 42.08
N ASP A 9 46.17 11.35 42.16
CA ASP A 9 44.90 12.11 42.24
C ASP A 9 44.24 12.32 40.88
N VAL A 10 45.02 12.32 39.79
CA VAL A 10 44.49 12.43 38.43
C VAL A 10 43.78 11.13 38.01
N TYR A 11 44.34 9.98 38.36
CA TYR A 11 43.68 8.69 38.07
C TYR A 11 42.46 8.43 38.94
N LYS A 12 42.42 8.87 40.18
CA LYS A 12 41.23 8.78 41.03
C LYS A 12 40.08 9.67 40.54
N ARG A 13 40.40 10.88 40.03
CA ARG A 13 39.37 11.76 39.43
C ARG A 13 38.87 11.24 38.08
N GLN A 14 39.68 10.59 37.26
CA GLN A 14 39.24 9.96 36.03
C GLN A 14 38.36 8.71 36.26
N LEU A 15 38.70 7.92 37.28
CA LEU A 15 37.86 6.74 37.65
C LEU A 15 36.49 7.13 38.20
N VAL A 16 36.35 8.25 38.91
CA VAL A 16 35.07 8.77 39.38
C VAL A 16 34.22 9.36 38.24
N MET A 17 34.87 9.91 37.18
CA MET A 17 34.12 10.39 36.03
C MET A 17 33.65 9.27 35.11
N LEU A 18 34.29 8.09 35.07
CA LEU A 18 33.88 6.94 34.30
C LEU A 18 32.70 6.17 34.95
N SER A 19 32.58 6.20 36.27
CA SER A 19 31.43 5.61 36.98
C SER A 19 30.16 6.51 36.95
N SER A 20 30.32 7.80 36.73
CA SER A 20 29.20 8.76 36.63
C SER A 20 28.46 8.69 35.28
N CYS A 21 29.08 8.16 34.21
CA CYS A 21 28.41 8.05 32.89
C CYS A 21 27.49 6.82 32.74
N SER A 22 27.58 5.82 33.63
CA SER A 22 26.75 4.62 33.54
C SER A 22 25.38 4.75 34.27
N GLU A 23 25.24 5.68 35.19
CA GLU A 23 23.99 5.88 35.93
C GLU A 23 23.00 6.81 35.21
N PHE A 24 23.48 7.65 34.29
CA PHE A 24 22.59 8.59 33.58
C PHE A 24 21.67 7.94 32.53
N TYR A 25 21.90 6.69 32.16
CA TYR A 25 21.11 5.96 31.16
C TYR A 25 20.30 4.79 31.74
N SER A 26 20.30 4.61 33.06
CA SER A 26 19.57 3.52 33.73
C SER A 26 18.14 3.89 34.11
N ASP A 27 17.83 5.18 34.18
CA ASP A 27 16.52 5.67 34.56
C ASP A 27 15.66 5.96 33.34
N GLU A 28 14.36 5.69 33.45
CA GLU A 28 13.37 6.02 32.42
C GLU A 28 13.32 7.53 32.22
N GLN A 29 13.69 7.98 31.01
CA GLN A 29 13.68 9.38 30.64
C GLN A 29 12.41 9.80 29.89
N TYR A 30 11.68 8.83 29.34
CA TYR A 30 10.45 9.02 28.58
C TYR A 30 9.39 8.02 29.05
N GLU A 31 8.17 8.47 29.13
CA GLU A 31 7.05 7.59 29.47
C GLU A 31 6.88 6.47 28.42
N HIS A 32 6.52 5.28 28.89
CA HIS A 32 6.19 4.16 28.05
C HIS A 32 4.81 4.36 27.42
N TYR A 33 4.78 4.72 26.14
CA TYR A 33 3.55 4.83 25.36
C TYR A 33 3.37 3.63 24.44
N VAL A 34 2.14 3.15 24.34
CA VAL A 34 1.77 2.13 23.37
C VAL A 34 1.33 2.79 22.06
N SER A 35 1.84 2.31 20.94
CA SER A 35 1.49 2.81 19.62
C SER A 35 1.45 1.70 18.57
N PHE A 36 0.73 1.94 17.47
CA PHE A 36 0.93 1.14 16.26
C PHE A 36 2.24 1.51 15.59
N LYS A 37 2.96 0.52 15.09
CA LYS A 37 4.08 0.75 14.17
C LYS A 37 3.52 0.89 12.75
N ALA A 38 2.73 1.94 12.55
CA ALA A 38 2.26 2.34 11.24
C ALA A 38 3.15 3.46 10.69
N PRO A 39 3.25 3.64 9.37
CA PRO A 39 3.92 4.79 8.79
C PRO A 39 3.32 6.09 9.35
N THR A 40 4.14 7.11 9.48
CA THR A 40 3.78 8.42 10.04
C THR A 40 2.77 9.21 9.19
N SER A 41 2.39 8.71 8.02
CA SER A 41 1.29 9.25 7.21
C SER A 41 -0.05 8.84 7.83
N THR A 42 -1.03 9.73 7.80
CA THR A 42 -2.36 9.48 8.39
C THR A 42 -3.01 8.22 7.86
N VAL A 43 -2.89 7.95 6.55
CA VAL A 43 -3.37 6.71 5.90
C VAL A 43 -2.17 5.87 5.46
N SER A 44 -2.06 4.67 6.00
CA SER A 44 -0.99 3.71 5.72
C SER A 44 -1.42 2.75 4.62
N ARG A 45 -0.83 2.86 3.45
CA ARG A 45 -1.10 1.93 2.35
C ARG A 45 -0.42 0.60 2.62
N ILE A 46 -1.22 -0.47 2.78
CA ILE A 46 -0.72 -1.84 2.88
C ILE A 46 -1.02 -2.60 1.59
N ARG A 47 -0.02 -3.33 1.09
CA ARG A 47 -0.11 -4.09 -0.14
C ARG A 47 -0.09 -5.57 0.19
N LEU A 48 -1.09 -6.29 -0.30
CA LEU A 48 -1.31 -7.70 -0.01
C LEU A 48 -1.52 -8.46 -1.31
N LYS A 49 -0.86 -9.59 -1.47
CA LYS A 49 -1.05 -10.41 -2.66
C LYS A 49 -2.49 -10.96 -2.69
N TYR A 50 -3.18 -10.76 -3.81
CA TYR A 50 -4.50 -11.33 -4.03
C TYR A 50 -4.38 -12.85 -4.10
N ARG A 51 -5.21 -13.55 -3.33
CA ARG A 51 -5.30 -15.02 -3.31
C ARG A 51 -6.74 -15.43 -3.43
N LYS A 52 -7.07 -16.13 -4.50
CA LYS A 52 -8.45 -16.58 -4.75
C LYS A 52 -8.88 -17.61 -3.70
N GLY A 53 -9.97 -17.28 -2.99
CA GLY A 53 -10.56 -18.19 -2.00
C GLY A 53 -9.69 -18.46 -0.76
N GLN A 54 -8.59 -17.72 -0.58
CA GLN A 54 -7.74 -17.83 0.60
C GLN A 54 -7.57 -16.45 1.25
N PRO A 55 -7.43 -16.40 2.58
CA PRO A 55 -7.14 -15.14 3.26
C PRO A 55 -5.72 -14.65 2.93
N SER A 56 -5.57 -13.33 2.86
CA SER A 56 -4.27 -12.65 2.81
C SER A 56 -3.92 -12.19 4.23
N PRO A 57 -2.92 -12.81 4.89
CA PRO A 57 -2.55 -12.47 6.25
C PRO A 57 -1.76 -11.15 6.29
N TYR A 58 -1.97 -10.38 7.33
CA TYR A 58 -1.19 -9.19 7.66
C TYR A 58 -0.92 -9.16 9.15
N ARG A 59 0.26 -8.71 9.56
CA ARG A 59 0.65 -8.54 10.96
C ARG A 59 0.95 -7.09 11.24
N LEU A 60 0.10 -6.47 12.05
CA LEU A 60 0.27 -5.08 12.47
C LEU A 60 1.09 -5.04 13.76
N PRO A 61 2.31 -4.45 13.76
CA PRO A 61 3.09 -4.35 14.97
C PRO A 61 2.53 -3.27 15.91
N LEU A 62 2.41 -3.62 17.19
CA LEU A 62 2.25 -2.70 18.30
C LEU A 62 3.58 -2.58 19.02
N ILE A 63 3.95 -1.37 19.42
CA ILE A 63 5.21 -1.10 20.11
C ILE A 63 4.97 -0.36 21.42
N VAL A 64 5.81 -0.66 22.40
CA VAL A 64 5.94 0.11 23.63
C VAL A 64 7.19 0.97 23.49
N ALA A 65 6.99 2.28 23.33
CA ALA A 65 8.07 3.26 23.26
C ALA A 65 8.50 3.65 24.69
N GLY A 66 9.79 3.91 24.87
CA GLY A 66 10.39 4.33 26.14
C GLY A 66 11.89 4.39 26.00
N SER A 67 12.61 4.89 27.00
CA SER A 67 14.07 4.89 27.04
C SER A 67 14.64 3.61 27.64
N THR A 68 13.83 2.85 28.34
CA THR A 68 14.17 1.55 28.93
C THR A 68 13.28 0.44 28.38
N MET A 69 13.63 -0.81 28.72
CA MET A 69 12.80 -1.96 28.39
C MET A 69 11.49 -1.95 29.16
N ASN A 70 10.41 -2.38 28.51
CA ASN A 70 9.15 -2.63 29.18
C ASN A 70 9.35 -3.62 30.35
N ASN A 71 8.99 -3.24 31.55
CA ASN A 71 9.21 -4.00 32.79
C ASN A 71 7.94 -4.65 33.36
N LYS A 72 6.81 -4.56 32.64
CA LYS A 72 5.51 -5.11 33.07
C LYS A 72 4.78 -5.76 31.89
N ASP A 73 3.90 -6.69 32.22
CA ASP A 73 2.94 -7.23 31.27
C ASP A 73 1.91 -6.15 30.90
N ILE A 74 1.63 -6.02 29.60
CA ILE A 74 0.68 -5.03 29.08
C ILE A 74 -0.35 -5.74 28.22
N ASP A 75 -1.64 -5.54 28.50
CA ASP A 75 -2.74 -6.01 27.67
C ASP A 75 -3.34 -4.82 26.93
N VAL A 76 -3.01 -4.70 25.64
CA VAL A 76 -3.41 -3.59 24.77
C VAL A 76 -4.75 -3.90 24.14
N HIS A 77 -5.75 -3.04 24.37
CA HIS A 77 -7.09 -3.16 23.81
C HIS A 77 -7.20 -2.35 22.51
N VAL A 78 -7.48 -3.01 21.39
CA VAL A 78 -7.68 -2.39 20.08
C VAL A 78 -9.18 -2.30 19.76
N GLY A 79 -9.57 -1.35 18.96
CA GLY A 79 -10.94 -1.19 18.46
C GLY A 79 -10.99 -0.63 17.06
N ILE A 80 -12.20 -0.51 16.52
CA ILE A 80 -12.47 0.16 15.23
C ILE A 80 -12.66 1.66 15.50
N ASP A 81 -12.07 2.49 14.65
CA ASP A 81 -12.08 3.97 14.73
C ASP A 81 -12.68 4.61 13.48
N ASN A 82 -14.01 4.71 13.46
CA ASN A 82 -14.70 5.33 12.34
C ASN A 82 -14.56 6.86 12.34
N ASP A 83 -14.50 7.47 13.51
CA ASP A 83 -14.47 8.93 13.65
C ASP A 83 -13.24 9.54 13.00
N THR A 84 -12.07 8.94 13.19
CA THR A 84 -10.82 9.41 12.55
C THR A 84 -10.89 9.28 11.03
N LEU A 85 -11.51 8.23 10.50
CA LEU A 85 -11.67 8.05 9.06
C LEU A 85 -12.59 9.12 8.47
N ASP A 86 -13.72 9.41 9.12
CA ASP A 86 -14.69 10.41 8.67
C ASP A 86 -14.09 11.83 8.69
N ILE A 87 -13.37 12.17 9.78
CA ILE A 87 -12.65 13.44 9.88
C ILE A 87 -11.60 13.56 8.76
N TYR A 88 -10.81 12.50 8.53
CA TYR A 88 -9.82 12.50 7.47
C TYR A 88 -10.42 12.75 6.09
N ASN A 89 -11.51 12.05 5.76
CA ASN A 89 -12.20 12.20 4.49
C ASN A 89 -12.71 13.62 4.28
N TYR A 90 -13.37 14.19 5.29
CA TYR A 90 -13.88 15.54 5.23
C TYR A 90 -12.76 16.58 5.07
N GLU A 91 -11.70 16.50 5.85
CA GLU A 91 -10.56 17.43 5.78
C GLU A 91 -9.84 17.43 4.43
N HIS A 92 -9.79 16.28 3.74
CA HIS A 92 -8.99 16.12 2.51
C HIS A 92 -9.82 16.23 1.22
N TYR A 93 -11.09 15.88 1.27
CA TYR A 93 -11.91 15.75 0.07
C TYR A 93 -13.17 16.63 0.10
N TYR A 94 -13.54 17.22 1.23
CA TYR A 94 -14.76 18.01 1.41
C TYR A 94 -16.00 17.27 0.87
N GLU A 95 -16.70 17.86 -0.09
CA GLU A 95 -17.92 17.31 -0.70
C GLU A 95 -17.64 16.25 -1.80
N ARG A 96 -16.38 15.94 -2.07
CA ARG A 96 -15.98 14.93 -3.08
C ARG A 96 -16.04 13.52 -2.48
N GLU A 97 -17.23 13.08 -2.07
CA GLU A 97 -17.47 11.74 -1.49
C GLU A 97 -17.05 10.60 -2.41
N ASP A 98 -16.99 10.82 -3.74
CA ASP A 98 -16.50 9.87 -4.73
C ASP A 98 -14.99 9.56 -4.58
N LEU A 99 -14.27 10.39 -3.84
CA LEU A 99 -12.85 10.22 -3.54
C LEU A 99 -12.59 9.69 -2.13
N TYR A 100 -13.62 9.56 -1.29
CA TYR A 100 -13.49 9.13 0.10
C TYR A 100 -12.90 7.73 0.21
N TYR A 101 -12.14 7.55 1.25
CA TYR A 101 -11.83 6.22 1.77
C TYR A 101 -13.08 5.66 2.44
N LYS A 102 -13.37 4.39 2.17
CA LYS A 102 -14.52 3.69 2.73
C LYS A 102 -14.05 2.71 3.78
N GLN A 103 -14.77 2.61 4.88
CA GLN A 103 -14.51 1.59 5.87
C GLN A 103 -14.68 0.20 5.25
N LEU A 104 -13.68 -0.67 5.45
CA LEU A 104 -13.74 -2.05 5.01
C LEU A 104 -14.85 -2.78 5.78
N PRO A 105 -15.84 -3.40 5.09
CA PRO A 105 -16.89 -4.14 5.78
C PRO A 105 -16.36 -5.38 6.51
N GLU A 106 -16.96 -5.73 7.63
CA GLU A 106 -16.50 -6.79 8.54
C GLU A 106 -16.38 -8.18 7.90
N ASN A 107 -17.16 -8.45 6.86
CA ASN A 107 -17.10 -9.73 6.14
C ASN A 107 -15.83 -9.90 5.27
N PHE A 108 -15.02 -8.84 5.10
CA PHE A 108 -13.79 -8.87 4.31
C PHE A 108 -12.51 -8.91 5.15
N TYR A 109 -12.62 -8.98 6.48
CA TYR A 109 -11.48 -9.20 7.35
C TYR A 109 -11.88 -10.00 8.59
N SER A 110 -10.90 -10.58 9.25
CA SER A 110 -11.03 -11.15 10.58
C SER A 110 -9.84 -10.84 11.44
N ILE A 111 -10.10 -10.47 12.67
CA ILE A 111 -9.11 -10.21 13.71
C ILE A 111 -9.39 -11.22 14.82
N PRO A 112 -8.51 -12.24 14.99
CA PRO A 112 -8.73 -13.30 15.95
C PRO A 112 -8.78 -12.81 17.40
N ASN A 113 -8.00 -11.76 17.70
CA ASN A 113 -7.95 -11.16 19.03
C ASN A 113 -7.73 -9.65 18.94
N TYR A 114 -8.56 -8.90 19.64
CA TYR A 114 -8.44 -7.45 19.80
C TYR A 114 -7.65 -7.05 21.05
N ASP A 115 -7.39 -8.01 21.95
CA ASP A 115 -6.60 -7.81 23.16
C ASP A 115 -5.21 -8.40 22.94
N ILE A 116 -4.21 -7.52 22.80
CA ILE A 116 -2.86 -7.90 22.41
C ILE A 116 -1.95 -7.86 23.62
N HIS A 117 -1.44 -9.01 24.03
CA HIS A 117 -0.53 -9.14 25.16
C HIS A 117 0.92 -8.82 24.77
N ILE A 118 1.56 -7.92 25.49
CA ILE A 118 2.99 -7.60 25.39
C ILE A 118 3.66 -7.97 26.71
N PRO A 119 4.45 -9.05 26.77
CA PRO A 119 5.09 -9.50 28.00
C PRO A 119 6.13 -8.51 28.55
N ALA A 120 6.36 -8.55 29.83
CA ALA A 120 7.50 -7.87 30.45
C ALA A 120 8.81 -8.32 29.79
N GLY A 121 9.68 -7.36 29.48
CA GLY A 121 10.91 -7.58 28.72
C GLY A 121 10.78 -7.51 27.22
N GLU A 122 9.55 -7.44 26.68
CA GLU A 122 9.26 -7.25 25.25
C GLU A 122 8.75 -5.83 25.00
N CYS A 123 9.19 -5.23 23.89
CA CYS A 123 8.74 -3.90 23.48
C CYS A 123 7.85 -3.93 22.22
N GLN A 124 7.47 -5.12 21.75
CA GLN A 124 6.65 -5.29 20.55
C GLN A 124 5.79 -6.55 20.66
N ALA A 125 4.57 -6.44 20.12
CA ALA A 125 3.74 -7.59 19.78
C ALA A 125 3.14 -7.42 18.38
N LEU A 126 2.63 -8.50 17.79
CA LEU A 126 2.02 -8.51 16.47
C LEU A 126 0.54 -8.82 16.59
N MET A 127 -0.30 -7.97 16.00
CA MET A 127 -1.73 -8.20 15.84
C MET A 127 -1.99 -8.87 14.50
N ASP A 128 -2.51 -10.08 14.50
CA ASP A 128 -2.86 -10.81 13.29
C ASP A 128 -4.18 -10.30 12.70
N ILE A 129 -4.18 -10.02 11.41
CA ILE A 129 -5.34 -9.62 10.63
C ILE A 129 -5.37 -10.47 9.37
N ASN A 130 -6.52 -11.08 9.06
CA ASN A 130 -6.69 -11.85 7.83
C ASN A 130 -7.70 -11.15 6.93
N PHE A 131 -7.32 -10.83 5.70
CA PHE A 131 -8.17 -10.18 4.71
C PHE A 131 -8.70 -11.18 3.69
N ASN A 132 -9.97 -11.01 3.31
CA ASN A 132 -10.60 -11.77 2.23
C ASN A 132 -11.10 -10.80 1.16
N PHE A 133 -10.57 -10.92 -0.06
CA PHE A 133 -10.90 -10.00 -1.15
C PHE A 133 -11.98 -10.53 -2.10
N ASN A 134 -12.49 -11.71 -1.86
CA ASN A 134 -13.49 -12.32 -2.73
C ASN A 134 -14.80 -11.54 -2.71
N GLY A 135 -15.18 -10.97 -3.87
CA GLY A 135 -16.36 -10.13 -4.02
C GLY A 135 -16.23 -8.69 -3.53
N LEU A 136 -15.04 -8.26 -3.10
CA LEU A 136 -14.77 -6.86 -2.76
C LEU A 136 -14.55 -6.04 -4.04
N ASP A 137 -15.24 -4.91 -4.18
CA ASP A 137 -14.98 -3.97 -5.28
C ASP A 137 -13.66 -3.22 -5.05
N LEU A 138 -12.59 -3.67 -5.68
CA LEU A 138 -11.25 -3.13 -5.54
C LEU A 138 -11.02 -1.80 -6.29
N SER A 139 -12.05 -1.24 -6.92
CA SER A 139 -12.04 0.14 -7.42
C SER A 139 -12.26 1.18 -6.34
N GLU A 140 -12.71 0.75 -5.16
CA GLU A 140 -12.90 1.58 -3.99
C GLU A 140 -11.63 1.63 -3.14
N LYS A 141 -11.50 2.69 -2.37
CA LYS A 141 -10.40 2.84 -1.42
C LYS A 141 -10.83 2.31 -0.05
N TRP A 142 -10.62 1.03 0.19
CA TRP A 142 -11.00 0.39 1.45
C TRP A 142 -9.97 0.62 2.54
N VAL A 143 -10.42 1.06 3.71
CA VAL A 143 -9.60 1.31 4.89
C VAL A 143 -10.14 0.50 6.06
N LEU A 144 -9.24 -0.18 6.78
CA LEU A 144 -9.50 -0.72 8.09
C LEU A 144 -9.01 0.29 9.13
N PRO A 145 -9.92 1.02 9.80
CA PRO A 145 -9.55 2.01 10.80
C PRO A 145 -9.44 1.34 12.18
N LEU A 146 -8.27 1.42 12.80
CA LEU A 146 -7.99 0.84 14.11
C LEU A 146 -7.55 1.93 15.10
N ILE A 147 -7.90 1.73 16.38
CA ILE A 147 -7.48 2.58 17.50
C ILE A 147 -7.04 1.74 18.69
N ILE A 148 -5.98 2.16 19.34
CA ILE A 148 -5.61 1.68 20.69
C ILE A 148 -6.52 2.40 21.67
N LYS A 149 -7.39 1.65 22.36
CA LYS A 149 -8.30 2.19 23.35
C LYS A 149 -7.52 2.71 24.54
N ASP A 150 -7.99 3.79 25.13
CA ASP A 150 -7.40 4.41 26.31
C ASP A 150 -8.47 4.51 27.40
N ASP A 151 -8.16 3.98 28.57
CA ASP A 151 -9.03 4.00 29.74
C ASP A 151 -8.18 4.09 31.00
N PRO A 152 -8.57 4.89 31.99
CA PRO A 152 -7.83 5.01 33.25
C PRO A 152 -7.62 3.69 34.02
N SER A 153 -8.41 2.67 33.74
CA SER A 153 -8.29 1.34 34.35
C SER A 153 -7.21 0.48 33.70
N TYR A 154 -6.72 0.85 32.48
CA TYR A 154 -5.70 0.10 31.78
C TYR A 154 -4.32 0.31 32.38
N ASN A 155 -3.47 -0.68 32.25
CA ASN A 155 -2.10 -0.63 32.76
C ASN A 155 -1.09 -0.03 31.78
N TYR A 156 -1.57 0.64 30.71
CA TYR A 156 -0.79 1.35 29.71
C TYR A 156 -1.43 2.70 29.40
N THR A 157 -0.68 3.55 28.71
CA THR A 157 -1.16 4.80 28.14
C THR A 157 -0.91 4.76 26.62
N SER A 158 -1.91 5.09 25.82
CA SER A 158 -1.74 5.21 24.38
C SER A 158 -0.89 6.42 24.02
N HIS A 159 -0.19 6.38 22.88
CA HIS A 159 0.69 7.46 22.48
C HIS A 159 -0.12 8.73 22.17
N PRO A 160 0.18 9.90 22.80
CA PRO A 160 -0.64 11.11 22.71
C PRO A 160 -0.56 11.81 21.34
N ARG A 161 0.43 11.47 20.49
CA ARG A 161 0.52 12.05 19.16
C ARG A 161 -0.52 11.46 18.23
N LYS A 162 -1.21 12.34 17.48
CA LYS A 162 -2.09 11.96 16.36
C LYS A 162 -1.34 10.98 15.43
N ASN A 163 -2.01 9.94 14.97
CA ASN A 163 -1.50 8.89 14.09
C ASN A 163 -0.53 7.86 14.71
N PHE A 164 -0.38 7.85 16.06
CA PHE A 164 0.39 6.82 16.73
C PHE A 164 -0.53 5.84 17.49
N ASN A 165 -1.61 6.35 18.07
CA ASN A 165 -2.63 5.53 18.74
C ASN A 165 -3.73 5.04 17.77
N ASN A 166 -3.78 5.53 16.52
CA ASN A 166 -4.67 5.04 15.49
C ASN A 166 -3.90 4.58 14.24
N ALA A 167 -4.51 3.70 13.45
CA ALA A 167 -3.97 3.22 12.19
C ALA A 167 -5.10 3.12 11.16
N LEU A 168 -5.05 4.00 10.15
CA LEU A 168 -5.92 3.92 8.99
C LEU A 168 -5.24 3.08 7.91
N LEU A 169 -5.50 1.78 7.88
CA LEU A 169 -4.86 0.83 6.96
C LEU A 169 -5.61 0.82 5.64
N TRP A 170 -5.05 1.46 4.62
CA TRP A 170 -5.58 1.41 3.26
C TRP A 170 -5.18 0.10 2.58
N ILE A 171 -6.16 -0.76 2.39
CA ILE A 171 -5.97 -2.10 1.84
C ILE A 171 -5.83 -2.01 0.32
N THR A 172 -4.69 -2.42 -0.19
CA THR A 172 -4.39 -2.41 -1.62
C THR A 172 -3.93 -3.80 -2.07
N PRO A 173 -4.85 -4.67 -2.51
CA PRO A 173 -4.47 -5.93 -3.09
C PRO A 173 -3.65 -5.74 -4.37
N PHE A 174 -2.75 -6.68 -4.65
CA PHE A 174 -2.01 -6.72 -5.90
C PHE A 174 -1.94 -8.14 -6.46
N ASN A 175 -1.78 -8.27 -7.76
CA ASN A 175 -1.42 -9.48 -8.47
C ASN A 175 -0.16 -9.22 -9.31
N ASP A 176 0.27 -10.17 -10.12
CA ASP A 176 1.51 -10.04 -10.89
C ASP A 176 1.43 -8.96 -11.97
N PHE A 177 0.24 -8.53 -12.34
CA PHE A 177 -0.04 -7.60 -13.43
C PHE A 177 -0.57 -6.23 -12.97
N SER A 178 -0.92 -6.04 -11.71
CA SER A 178 -1.44 -4.77 -11.21
C SER A 178 -0.31 -3.79 -10.87
N GLY A 179 -0.57 -2.48 -10.96
CA GLY A 179 0.39 -1.43 -10.61
C GLY A 179 0.37 -0.26 -11.58
N ASN A 180 1.38 0.59 -11.50
CA ASN A 180 1.48 1.76 -12.35
C ASN A 180 2.17 1.42 -13.68
N TYR A 181 1.44 1.59 -14.77
CA TYR A 181 1.94 1.42 -16.13
C TYR A 181 2.35 2.77 -16.71
N GLY A 182 3.59 2.87 -17.18
CA GLY A 182 4.04 3.95 -18.05
C GLY A 182 3.39 3.81 -19.41
N THR A 183 2.89 4.91 -19.96
CA THR A 183 2.08 4.97 -21.17
C THR A 183 2.71 5.82 -22.27
N THR A 184 4.02 6.01 -22.22
CA THR A 184 4.76 6.81 -23.22
C THR A 184 4.62 6.29 -24.65
N ALA A 185 4.32 5.00 -24.82
CA ALA A 185 4.05 4.34 -26.10
C ALA A 185 2.56 4.06 -26.33
N LEU A 186 1.65 4.66 -25.57
CA LEU A 186 0.21 4.57 -25.71
C LEU A 186 -0.32 5.89 -26.28
N ASN A 187 -0.97 5.81 -27.44
CA ASN A 187 -1.57 6.94 -28.10
C ASN A 187 -3.09 6.89 -27.98
N VAL A 188 -3.69 7.98 -27.54
CA VAL A 188 -5.14 8.15 -27.43
C VAL A 188 -5.55 9.25 -28.39
N PHE A 189 -6.25 8.90 -29.45
CA PHE A 189 -6.70 9.82 -30.50
C PHE A 189 -8.20 10.13 -30.35
N PRO A 190 -8.61 11.38 -30.14
CA PRO A 190 -9.96 11.78 -30.45
C PRO A 190 -10.27 11.56 -31.94
N GLU A 191 -11.52 11.21 -32.29
CA GLU A 191 -11.92 10.86 -33.66
C GLU A 191 -11.57 11.93 -34.69
N ASP A 192 -11.74 13.20 -34.30
CA ASP A 192 -11.58 14.34 -35.19
C ASP A 192 -10.13 14.80 -35.36
N THR A 193 -9.16 14.09 -34.80
CA THR A 193 -7.75 14.52 -34.83
C THR A 193 -6.76 13.37 -34.88
N ASN A 194 -5.67 13.57 -35.62
CA ASN A 194 -4.52 12.67 -35.58
C ASN A 194 -3.46 13.06 -34.53
N LYS A 195 -3.77 14.01 -33.65
CA LYS A 195 -2.88 14.38 -32.55
C LYS A 195 -3.27 13.58 -31.30
N PRO A 196 -2.38 12.74 -30.78
CA PRO A 196 -2.68 11.98 -29.58
C PRO A 196 -2.74 12.88 -28.35
N LEU A 197 -3.61 12.52 -27.42
CA LEU A 197 -3.63 13.07 -26.07
C LEU A 197 -2.46 12.47 -25.29
N VAL A 198 -1.83 13.28 -24.46
CA VAL A 198 -0.75 12.82 -23.58
C VAL A 198 -1.37 12.11 -22.37
N VAL A 199 -0.91 10.89 -22.13
CA VAL A 199 -1.24 10.10 -20.95
C VAL A 199 0.08 9.69 -20.30
N ASP A 200 0.32 10.13 -19.06
CA ASP A 200 1.61 9.88 -18.41
C ASP A 200 1.69 8.46 -17.82
N THR A 201 0.68 8.07 -17.08
CA THR A 201 0.60 6.76 -16.41
C THR A 201 -0.83 6.25 -16.35
N ARG A 202 -0.97 4.93 -16.19
CA ARG A 202 -2.23 4.25 -15.87
C ARG A 202 -2.07 3.38 -14.66
N GLU A 203 -2.87 3.61 -13.63
CA GLU A 203 -2.98 2.67 -12.52
C GLU A 203 -3.86 1.50 -12.94
N ALA A 204 -3.34 0.28 -12.78
CA ALA A 204 -4.05 -0.96 -13.04
C ALA A 204 -4.37 -1.63 -11.71
N TYR A 205 -5.67 -1.83 -11.47
CA TYR A 205 -6.24 -2.35 -10.23
C TYR A 205 -6.52 -3.84 -10.37
N VAL A 206 -6.36 -4.59 -9.28
CA VAL A 206 -6.67 -6.01 -9.23
C VAL A 206 -8.17 -6.26 -9.38
N VAL A 207 -8.53 -7.29 -10.12
CA VAL A 207 -9.87 -7.88 -10.17
C VAL A 207 -9.83 -9.29 -9.60
N ASP A 208 -8.87 -10.10 -10.08
CA ASP A 208 -8.58 -11.44 -9.59
C ASP A 208 -7.10 -11.79 -9.80
N GLU A 209 -6.72 -13.06 -9.78
CA GLU A 209 -5.31 -13.51 -9.87
C GLU A 209 -4.64 -13.12 -11.18
N ASN A 210 -5.38 -13.12 -12.30
CA ASN A 210 -4.87 -12.86 -13.64
C ASN A 210 -5.63 -11.76 -14.39
N THR A 211 -6.52 -11.03 -13.72
CA THR A 211 -7.28 -9.94 -14.29
C THR A 211 -7.04 -8.65 -13.54
N ILE A 212 -6.83 -7.59 -14.30
CA ILE A 212 -6.77 -6.21 -13.82
C ILE A 212 -7.84 -5.37 -14.51
N PHE A 213 -8.12 -4.18 -13.99
CA PHE A 213 -8.80 -3.15 -14.77
C PHE A 213 -8.02 -1.84 -14.71
N PHE A 214 -8.19 -1.02 -15.73
CA PHE A 214 -7.75 0.37 -15.80
C PHE A 214 -8.82 1.23 -16.48
N TYR A 215 -8.72 2.56 -16.37
CA TYR A 215 -9.68 3.44 -17.03
C TYR A 215 -9.28 3.69 -18.48
N ALA A 216 -10.27 3.73 -19.39
CA ALA A 216 -10.08 3.83 -20.82
C ALA A 216 -9.35 5.10 -21.25
N GLY A 217 -8.46 4.97 -22.21
CA GLY A 217 -7.81 6.09 -22.90
C GLY A 217 -7.21 7.13 -21.95
N ALA A 218 -7.66 8.39 -22.03
CA ALA A 218 -7.19 9.51 -21.23
C ALA A 218 -8.11 9.84 -20.03
N ILE A 219 -9.06 8.96 -19.68
CA ILE A 219 -9.96 9.16 -18.53
C ILE A 219 -9.15 9.30 -17.24
N LYS A 220 -9.35 10.42 -16.54
CA LYS A 220 -8.58 10.76 -15.33
C LYS A 220 -9.08 10.01 -14.11
N GLU A 221 -8.15 9.59 -13.22
CA GLU A 221 -8.44 8.94 -11.94
C GLU A 221 -9.35 9.76 -11.00
N LYS A 222 -9.35 11.09 -11.14
CA LYS A 222 -10.17 11.99 -10.32
C LYS A 222 -11.50 12.39 -10.97
N ARG A 223 -11.82 11.85 -12.14
CA ARG A 223 -13.11 12.09 -12.80
C ARG A 223 -14.22 11.38 -12.01
N THR A 224 -15.32 12.07 -11.73
CA THR A 224 -16.40 11.57 -10.85
C THR A 224 -17.06 10.30 -11.39
N ASP A 225 -17.23 10.21 -12.71
CA ASP A 225 -17.86 9.08 -13.38
C ASP A 225 -16.87 8.08 -14.00
N ARG A 226 -15.57 8.12 -13.62
CA ARG A 226 -14.50 7.26 -14.14
C ARG A 226 -14.84 5.78 -14.14
N ARG A 227 -15.64 5.32 -13.16
CA ARG A 227 -16.04 3.90 -13.03
C ARG A 227 -16.83 3.37 -14.23
N LYS A 228 -17.45 4.26 -15.00
CA LYS A 228 -18.15 3.89 -16.24
C LYS A 228 -17.19 3.44 -17.34
N PHE A 229 -15.90 3.76 -17.22
CA PHE A 229 -14.86 3.57 -18.24
C PHE A 229 -13.85 2.48 -17.90
N LYS A 230 -14.22 1.52 -17.05
CA LYS A 230 -13.34 0.39 -16.72
C LYS A 230 -13.13 -0.52 -17.92
N ILE A 231 -11.87 -0.72 -18.27
CA ILE A 231 -11.42 -1.75 -19.22
C ILE A 231 -10.76 -2.86 -18.43
N TYR A 232 -11.30 -4.05 -18.50
CA TYR A 232 -10.77 -5.25 -17.88
C TYR A 232 -9.77 -5.90 -18.83
N ALA A 233 -8.65 -6.32 -18.31
CA ALA A 233 -7.59 -7.02 -19.03
C ALA A 233 -7.29 -8.34 -18.33
N THR A 234 -7.63 -9.45 -18.98
CA THR A 234 -7.38 -10.81 -18.49
C THR A 234 -6.15 -11.38 -19.19
N PHE A 235 -5.18 -11.80 -18.39
CA PHE A 235 -3.91 -12.35 -18.84
C PHE A 235 -4.01 -13.86 -18.97
N ASN A 236 -3.86 -14.36 -20.19
CA ASN A 236 -3.85 -15.78 -20.52
C ASN A 236 -2.42 -16.19 -20.85
N GLN A 237 -1.81 -16.97 -19.97
CA GLN A 237 -0.43 -17.42 -20.12
C GLN A 237 -0.28 -18.38 -21.30
N ASP A 238 0.83 -18.22 -22.04
CA ASP A 238 1.23 -19.18 -23.07
C ASP A 238 1.60 -20.52 -22.39
N PRO A 239 1.07 -21.66 -22.84
CA PRO A 239 1.38 -22.96 -22.27
C PRO A 239 2.86 -23.33 -22.30
N ASP A 240 3.58 -22.86 -23.34
CA ASP A 240 4.99 -23.20 -23.58
C ASP A 240 5.97 -22.17 -23.01
N ASP A 241 5.48 -20.97 -22.69
CA ASP A 241 6.32 -19.89 -22.17
C ASP A 241 5.60 -19.05 -21.11
N LYS A 242 6.02 -19.21 -19.86
CA LYS A 242 5.43 -18.51 -18.71
C LYS A 242 5.65 -16.99 -18.73
N MET A 243 6.59 -16.51 -19.54
CA MET A 243 6.96 -15.09 -19.57
C MET A 243 6.16 -14.30 -20.61
N LYS A 244 5.24 -14.92 -21.32
CA LYS A 244 4.39 -14.25 -22.32
C LYS A 244 3.00 -14.87 -22.44
N GLY A 245 2.13 -14.21 -23.18
CA GLY A 245 0.79 -14.70 -23.47
C GLY A 245 -0.09 -13.64 -24.12
N THR A 246 -1.39 -13.91 -24.11
CA THR A 246 -2.39 -12.99 -24.67
C THR A 246 -3.10 -12.21 -23.58
N VAL A 247 -3.65 -11.04 -23.91
CA VAL A 247 -4.46 -10.21 -23.02
C VAL A 247 -5.82 -10.02 -23.67
N GLU A 248 -6.86 -10.52 -23.03
CA GLU A 248 -8.23 -10.29 -23.44
C GLU A 248 -8.76 -9.00 -22.82
N LEU A 249 -9.22 -8.08 -23.68
CA LEU A 249 -9.78 -6.79 -23.24
C LEU A 249 -11.31 -6.82 -23.34
N ARG A 250 -11.98 -6.37 -22.30
CA ARG A 250 -13.44 -6.21 -22.25
C ARG A 250 -13.87 -5.00 -21.43
N ALA A 251 -15.05 -4.48 -21.66
CA ALA A 251 -15.73 -3.54 -20.82
C ALA A 251 -17.09 -4.09 -20.39
N GLU A 252 -17.56 -3.69 -19.20
CA GLU A 252 -18.88 -4.12 -18.70
C GLU A 252 -19.97 -3.09 -19.01
N ASN A 253 -19.60 -1.82 -19.18
CA ASN A 253 -20.57 -0.77 -19.49
C ASN A 253 -20.81 -0.68 -21.00
N PRO A 254 -21.99 -1.07 -21.51
CA PRO A 254 -22.28 -1.04 -22.93
C PRO A 254 -22.35 0.38 -23.50
N ASN A 255 -22.60 1.39 -22.66
CA ASN A 255 -22.74 2.77 -23.12
C ASN A 255 -21.43 3.43 -23.56
N ILE A 256 -20.27 2.81 -23.29
CA ILE A 256 -18.99 3.30 -23.82
C ILE A 256 -18.63 2.67 -25.16
N GLU A 257 -19.49 1.81 -25.73
CA GLU A 257 -19.32 1.18 -27.05
C GLU A 257 -17.90 0.64 -27.26
N PHE A 258 -17.39 -0.07 -26.23
CA PHE A 258 -16.02 -0.59 -26.26
C PHE A 258 -15.88 -1.68 -27.33
N GLU A 259 -14.84 -1.56 -28.15
CA GLU A 259 -14.49 -2.58 -29.13
C GLU A 259 -12.97 -2.79 -29.17
N SER A 260 -12.52 -4.02 -28.89
CA SER A 260 -11.12 -4.41 -29.10
C SER A 260 -10.90 -4.75 -30.57
N LYS A 261 -10.01 -4.00 -31.25
CA LYS A 261 -9.74 -4.14 -32.68
C LYS A 261 -8.64 -5.17 -32.99
N LYS A 262 -7.82 -5.53 -31.99
CA LYS A 262 -6.71 -6.47 -32.12
C LYS A 262 -6.52 -7.26 -30.85
N GLN A 263 -6.06 -8.51 -30.94
CA GLN A 263 -5.64 -9.28 -29.79
C GLN A 263 -4.38 -8.67 -29.18
N ALA A 264 -4.50 -8.19 -27.95
CA ALA A 264 -3.33 -7.72 -27.21
C ALA A 264 -2.51 -8.91 -26.68
N THR A 265 -1.21 -8.67 -26.49
CA THR A 265 -0.27 -9.65 -25.95
C THR A 265 0.47 -9.07 -24.76
N TYR A 266 1.09 -9.91 -23.95
CA TYR A 266 2.00 -9.44 -22.92
C TYR A 266 3.31 -10.21 -22.94
N GLU A 267 4.34 -9.56 -22.42
CA GLU A 267 5.67 -10.12 -22.23
C GLU A 267 6.20 -9.69 -20.85
N ILE A 268 6.78 -10.63 -20.12
CA ILE A 268 7.51 -10.37 -18.89
C ILE A 268 8.99 -10.49 -19.18
N SER A 269 9.78 -9.52 -18.77
CA SER A 269 11.23 -9.60 -18.80
C SER A 269 11.81 -9.36 -17.40
N GLU A 270 12.87 -10.10 -17.09
CA GLU A 270 13.57 -10.00 -15.82
C GLU A 270 15.05 -9.69 -16.07
N MET A 271 15.55 -8.70 -15.36
CA MET A 271 16.93 -8.28 -15.51
C MET A 271 17.49 -7.84 -14.14
N MET A 272 18.67 -8.34 -13.78
CA MET A 272 19.37 -7.90 -12.59
C MET A 272 19.84 -6.45 -12.76
N ASP A 273 19.70 -5.66 -11.70
CA ASP A 273 20.20 -4.29 -11.69
C ASP A 273 21.74 -4.28 -11.62
N ALA A 274 22.37 -3.59 -12.57
CA ALA A 274 23.84 -3.55 -12.66
C ALA A 274 24.51 -2.88 -11.45
N SER A 275 23.82 -1.95 -10.78
CA SER A 275 24.34 -1.21 -9.63
C SER A 275 23.93 -1.82 -8.29
N ARG A 276 22.86 -2.62 -8.26
CA ARG A 276 22.33 -3.31 -7.08
C ARG A 276 22.17 -4.79 -7.37
N PRO A 277 23.22 -5.63 -7.17
CA PRO A 277 23.22 -7.04 -7.60
C PRO A 277 22.14 -7.94 -6.98
N ALA A 278 21.57 -7.53 -5.84
CA ALA A 278 20.46 -8.21 -5.20
C ALA A 278 19.08 -7.78 -5.69
N LEU A 279 19.01 -6.82 -6.63
CA LEU A 279 17.76 -6.29 -7.15
C LEU A 279 17.50 -6.81 -8.55
N MET A 280 16.38 -7.49 -8.72
CA MET A 280 15.85 -7.89 -10.02
C MET A 280 14.76 -6.89 -10.45
N ARG A 281 14.82 -6.42 -11.67
CA ARG A 281 13.79 -5.63 -12.33
C ARG A 281 12.93 -6.57 -13.16
N ARG A 282 11.68 -6.76 -12.73
CA ARG A 282 10.65 -7.46 -13.50
C ARG A 282 9.81 -6.44 -14.23
N THR A 283 9.77 -6.53 -15.55
CA THR A 283 9.01 -5.62 -16.42
C THR A 283 7.90 -6.38 -17.10
N VAL A 284 6.67 -5.92 -16.96
CA VAL A 284 5.49 -6.42 -17.68
C VAL A 284 5.12 -5.42 -18.75
N THR A 285 5.14 -5.84 -19.99
CA THR A 285 4.76 -4.99 -21.14
C THR A 285 3.51 -5.56 -21.80
N ILE A 286 2.44 -4.79 -21.84
CA ILE A 286 1.24 -5.09 -22.64
C ILE A 286 1.44 -4.43 -23.99
N ARG A 287 1.41 -5.25 -25.06
CA ARG A 287 1.65 -4.83 -26.45
C ARG A 287 0.39 -4.91 -27.27
N GLU A 288 0.39 -4.20 -28.38
CA GLU A 288 -0.67 -4.28 -29.39
C GLU A 288 -2.06 -3.90 -28.86
N LEU A 289 -2.08 -3.04 -27.81
CA LEU A 289 -3.32 -2.42 -27.41
C LEU A 289 -3.91 -1.67 -28.61
N ASN A 290 -5.13 -2.05 -28.99
CA ASN A 290 -5.86 -1.39 -30.08
C ASN A 290 -7.36 -1.55 -29.82
N TYR A 291 -7.99 -0.48 -29.35
CA TYR A 291 -9.41 -0.46 -29.04
C TYR A 291 -10.03 0.91 -29.26
N THR A 292 -11.34 0.92 -29.40
CA THR A 292 -12.15 2.15 -29.45
C THR A 292 -13.12 2.21 -28.29
N PHE A 293 -13.50 3.40 -27.90
CA PHE A 293 -14.56 3.65 -26.94
C PHE A 293 -15.16 5.04 -27.14
N VAL A 294 -16.34 5.28 -26.56
CA VAL A 294 -17.00 6.57 -26.60
C VAL A 294 -17.19 7.15 -25.20
N ASP A 295 -17.24 8.45 -25.11
CA ASP A 295 -17.58 9.21 -23.90
C ASP A 295 -18.80 10.09 -24.17
N PRO A 296 -20.01 9.64 -23.80
CA PRO A 296 -21.23 10.41 -23.99
C PRO A 296 -21.51 11.39 -22.85
N TRP A 297 -20.65 11.46 -21.82
CA TRP A 297 -20.91 12.24 -20.60
C TRP A 297 -20.02 13.47 -20.43
N GLU A 298 -18.94 13.61 -21.21
CA GLU A 298 -18.01 14.74 -21.07
C GLU A 298 -18.67 16.06 -21.46
N THR A 299 -19.46 16.04 -22.54
CA THR A 299 -20.17 17.21 -23.04
C THR A 299 -21.63 16.87 -23.32
N GLN A 300 -22.56 17.64 -22.75
CA GLN A 300 -23.98 17.39 -22.94
C GLN A 300 -24.35 17.50 -24.44
N GLY A 301 -24.98 16.45 -24.96
CA GLY A 301 -25.44 16.40 -26.36
C GLY A 301 -24.36 16.08 -27.38
N TYR A 302 -23.14 15.75 -26.92
CA TYR A 302 -22.06 15.33 -27.80
C TYR A 302 -21.42 14.04 -27.26
N THR A 303 -21.23 13.05 -28.12
CA THR A 303 -20.50 11.82 -27.79
C THR A 303 -19.11 11.90 -28.41
N ALA A 304 -18.11 11.94 -27.54
CA ALA A 304 -16.71 11.93 -27.98
C ALA A 304 -16.27 10.49 -28.29
N HIS A 305 -15.66 10.28 -29.46
CA HIS A 305 -15.13 8.99 -29.87
C HIS A 305 -13.62 8.98 -29.74
N TYR A 306 -13.09 7.86 -29.24
CA TYR A 306 -11.65 7.69 -29.03
C TYR A 306 -11.14 6.40 -29.62
N ARG A 307 -9.93 6.47 -30.16
CA ARG A 307 -9.12 5.33 -30.60
C ARG A 307 -7.85 5.28 -29.77
N VAL A 308 -7.52 4.11 -29.26
CA VAL A 308 -6.34 3.87 -28.43
C VAL A 308 -5.45 2.83 -29.07
N GLU A 309 -4.18 3.14 -29.23
CA GLU A 309 -3.18 2.25 -29.86
C GLU A 309 -1.85 2.31 -29.12
N GLY A 310 -1.16 1.18 -29.06
CA GLY A 310 0.22 1.15 -28.57
C GLY A 310 0.49 0.11 -27.51
N SER A 311 1.30 0.50 -26.54
CA SER A 311 1.73 -0.38 -25.45
C SER A 311 1.83 0.37 -24.16
N MET A 312 1.76 -0.36 -23.04
CA MET A 312 2.03 0.16 -21.71
C MET A 312 2.90 -0.81 -20.92
N THR A 313 3.75 -0.28 -20.05
CA THR A 313 4.79 -1.06 -19.36
C THR A 313 4.80 -0.74 -17.87
N MET A 314 4.80 -1.78 -17.05
CA MET A 314 4.95 -1.70 -15.58
C MET A 314 6.25 -2.36 -15.17
N GLN A 315 6.99 -1.74 -14.24
CA GLN A 315 8.19 -2.30 -13.67
C GLN A 315 8.00 -2.54 -12.16
N ARG A 316 8.47 -3.67 -11.68
CA ARG A 316 8.65 -3.98 -10.25
C ARG A 316 10.10 -4.27 -9.94
N ASN A 317 10.53 -3.79 -8.79
CA ASN A 317 11.82 -4.12 -8.23
C ASN A 317 11.65 -5.23 -7.20
N ILE A 318 12.41 -6.29 -7.33
CA ILE A 318 12.32 -7.48 -6.48
C ILE A 318 13.68 -7.73 -5.83
N ASN A 319 13.72 -7.73 -4.52
CA ASN A 319 14.92 -8.06 -3.75
C ASN A 319 15.11 -9.57 -3.69
N THR A 320 16.09 -10.09 -4.41
CA THR A 320 16.35 -11.53 -4.54
C THR A 320 16.95 -12.19 -3.30
N LEU A 321 17.25 -11.42 -2.25
CA LEU A 321 17.69 -11.93 -0.95
C LEU A 321 16.52 -12.29 -0.03
N ILE A 322 15.29 -11.98 -0.42
CA ILE A 322 14.08 -12.30 0.32
C ILE A 322 13.36 -13.42 -0.41
N ASP A 323 13.24 -14.59 0.26
CA ASP A 323 12.66 -15.79 -0.34
C ASP A 323 11.17 -15.66 -0.65
N ASP A 324 10.42 -14.93 0.18
CA ASP A 324 8.99 -14.65 -0.06
C ASP A 324 8.83 -13.48 -1.02
N GLU A 325 8.40 -13.79 -2.25
CA GLU A 325 8.25 -12.81 -3.33
C GLU A 325 7.30 -11.66 -2.97
N GLU A 326 6.28 -11.90 -2.14
CA GLU A 326 5.34 -10.85 -1.70
C GLU A 326 6.07 -9.76 -0.89
N PHE A 327 6.99 -10.17 -0.02
CA PHE A 327 7.79 -9.25 0.79
C PHE A 327 9.04 -8.75 0.07
N ALA A 328 9.45 -9.42 -1.00
CA ALA A 328 10.61 -9.05 -1.80
C ALA A 328 10.37 -7.83 -2.70
N ILE A 329 9.11 -7.44 -2.94
CA ILE A 329 8.76 -6.32 -3.82
C ILE A 329 9.09 -4.99 -3.12
N GLU A 330 10.00 -4.22 -3.72
CA GLU A 330 10.29 -2.83 -3.34
C GLU A 330 9.29 -1.90 -4.08
N TRP A 331 8.36 -1.32 -3.31
CA TRP A 331 7.26 -0.50 -3.82
C TRP A 331 7.63 0.97 -4.02
#